data_e3bbd057e5f369bcedbcc3e1f3f1160b
#
_entry.id   e3bbd057e5f369bcedbcc3e1f3f1160b
#
_cell.length_a   1.000
_cell.length_b   1.000
_cell.length_c   1.000
_cell.angle_alpha   90.00
_cell.angle_beta   90.00
_cell.angle_gamma   90.00
#
_symmetry.space_group_name_H-M   'P 1'
#
loop_
_entity.id
_entity.type
_entity.pdbx_description
1 polymer ?
#
loop_
_entity_poly.entity_id
_entity_poly.type
_entity_poly.pdbx_seq_one_letter_code
_entity_poly.pdbx_strand_id
1 'polypeptide(L)'
;MVKKLRSIAAFGLEVADLYTGAGLSRSAAALSYFLVLTLFPVLLCVNYFIGLFHLNLEQLLVSLDQLLPQGVLGIMGDYLRYVAGSQSSALLLAGLSTLLLSASSGLRTLFLAMDELYQNARPHVLRRLALSVVLSLLFLLTVYLSVVVIFTGDWFFGLLRQHLPRRIAQLVPLELLSRLWSWLRYLLLFCFVLLLVLIVYRAGAPRWVSNREVLLSGLLAAGAIVAASVLFSWFIGMSSRYALVYGSLASLMILLVWLYFCGNLLLLGVAVNRVWTRRRKK
;
A
#
# COMPACT_ATOMS: atom_id res chain seq x y z
N MET A 1 -2.99 -33.62 -19.66
CA MET A 1 -3.51 -32.89 -18.49
C MET A 1 -2.69 -33.18 -17.23
N VAL A 2 -2.45 -34.43 -16.87
CA VAL A 2 -1.71 -34.86 -15.65
C VAL A 2 -0.26 -34.31 -15.55
N LYS A 3 0.52 -34.25 -16.64
CA LYS A 3 1.89 -33.66 -16.64
C LYS A 3 1.90 -32.15 -16.34
N LYS A 4 0.91 -31.40 -16.80
CA LYS A 4 0.78 -29.96 -16.50
C LYS A 4 0.41 -29.72 -15.02
N LEU A 5 -0.50 -30.52 -14.47
CA LEU A 5 -0.86 -30.45 -13.05
C LEU A 5 0.32 -30.77 -12.13
N ARG A 6 1.08 -31.82 -12.45
CA ARG A 6 2.32 -32.17 -11.70
C ARG A 6 3.37 -31.06 -11.77
N SER A 7 3.51 -30.38 -12.92
CA SER A 7 4.43 -29.26 -13.05
C SER A 7 4.01 -28.03 -12.23
N ILE A 8 2.71 -27.73 -12.16
CA ILE A 8 2.16 -26.62 -11.34
C ILE A 8 2.30 -26.95 -9.86
N ALA A 9 1.99 -28.18 -9.44
CA ALA A 9 2.15 -28.59 -8.05
C ALA A 9 3.62 -28.54 -7.61
N ALA A 10 4.54 -29.03 -8.45
CA ALA A 10 5.97 -28.94 -8.18
C ALA A 10 6.48 -27.49 -8.11
N PHE A 11 5.90 -26.56 -8.93
CA PHE A 11 6.21 -25.15 -8.84
C PHE A 11 5.73 -24.55 -7.51
N GLY A 12 4.50 -24.85 -7.10
CA GLY A 12 3.95 -24.38 -5.83
C GLY A 12 4.75 -24.89 -4.62
N LEU A 13 5.17 -26.16 -4.63
CA LEU A 13 6.02 -26.71 -3.57
C LEU A 13 7.38 -26.03 -3.50
N GLU A 14 8.06 -25.81 -4.63
CA GLU A 14 9.34 -25.07 -4.65
C GLU A 14 9.18 -23.63 -4.10
N VAL A 15 8.07 -22.95 -4.41
CA VAL A 15 7.77 -21.61 -3.87
C VAL A 15 7.55 -21.68 -2.36
N ALA A 16 6.79 -22.68 -1.88
CA ALA A 16 6.52 -22.87 -0.46
C ALA A 16 7.79 -23.19 0.32
N ASP A 17 8.64 -24.08 -0.19
CA ASP A 17 9.92 -24.43 0.43
C ASP A 17 10.85 -23.20 0.50
N LEU A 18 10.93 -22.43 -0.57
CA LEU A 18 11.71 -21.21 -0.60
C LEU A 18 11.18 -20.15 0.38
N TYR A 19 9.85 -20.02 0.46
CA TYR A 19 9.17 -19.11 1.37
C TYR A 19 9.43 -19.44 2.83
N THR A 20 9.28 -20.72 3.21
CA THR A 20 9.49 -21.18 4.58
C THR A 20 10.97 -21.21 4.96
N GLY A 21 11.83 -21.67 4.05
CA GLY A 21 13.27 -21.77 4.27
C GLY A 21 13.95 -20.40 4.48
N ALA A 22 13.52 -19.38 3.77
CA ALA A 22 14.01 -18.00 3.92
C ALA A 22 13.29 -17.22 5.06
N GLY A 23 12.34 -17.83 5.76
CA GLY A 23 11.64 -17.18 6.87
C GLY A 23 10.90 -15.91 6.49
N LEU A 24 10.33 -15.84 5.28
CA LEU A 24 9.72 -14.63 4.72
C LEU A 24 8.56 -14.10 5.55
N SER A 25 7.83 -14.97 6.26
CA SER A 25 6.77 -14.59 7.19
C SER A 25 7.28 -13.65 8.30
N ARG A 26 8.49 -13.88 8.81
CA ARG A 26 9.14 -13.00 9.81
C ARG A 26 9.44 -11.62 9.21
N SER A 27 9.93 -11.60 7.98
CA SER A 27 10.20 -10.34 7.26
C SER A 27 8.92 -9.59 6.95
N ALA A 28 7.82 -10.28 6.62
CA ALA A 28 6.50 -9.69 6.44
C ALA A 28 5.97 -9.08 7.76
N ALA A 29 6.15 -9.77 8.89
CA ALA A 29 5.77 -9.25 10.20
C ALA A 29 6.57 -7.99 10.58
N ALA A 30 7.88 -8.00 10.36
CA ALA A 30 8.70 -6.81 10.57
C ALA A 30 8.33 -5.65 9.65
N LEU A 31 8.02 -5.93 8.37
CA LEU A 31 7.52 -4.94 7.43
C LEU A 31 6.20 -4.32 7.91
N SER A 32 5.24 -5.14 8.33
CA SER A 32 3.94 -4.66 8.83
C SER A 32 4.09 -3.78 10.09
N TYR A 33 4.99 -4.15 10.99
CA TYR A 33 5.32 -3.34 12.16
C TYR A 33 5.83 -1.94 11.76
N PHE A 34 6.80 -1.85 10.85
CA PHE A 34 7.30 -0.56 10.38
C PHE A 34 6.24 0.25 9.63
N LEU A 35 5.37 -0.40 8.85
CA LEU A 35 4.26 0.28 8.18
C LEU A 35 3.24 0.85 9.18
N VAL A 36 2.93 0.14 10.26
CA VAL A 36 2.08 0.69 11.35
C VAL A 36 2.77 1.88 12.02
N LEU A 37 4.09 1.80 12.27
CA LEU A 37 4.84 2.92 12.84
C LEU A 37 4.85 4.15 11.92
N THR A 38 4.69 3.98 10.61
CA THR A 38 4.59 5.14 9.68
C THR A 38 3.25 5.84 9.74
N LEU A 39 2.20 5.19 10.25
CA LEU A 39 0.83 5.72 10.23
C LEU A 39 0.74 7.05 11.00
N PHE A 40 1.21 7.09 12.24
CA PHE A 40 1.13 8.30 13.06
C PHE A 40 1.91 9.49 12.48
N PRO A 41 3.18 9.32 12.05
CA PRO A 41 3.88 10.38 11.34
C PRO A 41 3.20 10.84 10.04
N VAL A 42 2.59 9.93 9.27
CA VAL A 42 1.79 10.32 8.08
C VAL A 42 0.64 11.22 8.50
N LEU A 43 -0.09 10.85 9.56
CA LEU A 43 -1.21 11.65 10.05
C LEU A 43 -0.78 13.04 10.53
N LEU A 44 0.40 13.16 11.16
CA LEU A 44 0.98 14.47 11.50
C LEU A 44 1.22 15.33 10.27
N CYS A 45 1.82 14.76 9.22
CA CYS A 45 2.03 15.45 7.95
C CYS A 45 0.71 15.85 7.28
N VAL A 46 -0.26 14.93 7.25
CA VAL A 46 -1.60 15.19 6.68
C VAL A 46 -2.29 16.34 7.42
N ASN A 47 -2.24 16.33 8.76
CA ASN A 47 -2.83 17.40 9.57
C ASN A 47 -2.21 18.77 9.27
N TYR A 48 -0.91 18.85 9.12
CA TYR A 48 -0.23 20.10 8.74
C TYR A 48 -0.72 20.60 7.38
N PHE A 49 -0.85 19.72 6.38
CA PHE A 49 -1.35 20.07 5.05
C PHE A 49 -2.83 20.47 5.08
N ILE A 50 -3.67 19.79 5.88
CA ILE A 50 -5.07 20.18 6.08
C ILE A 50 -5.16 21.62 6.58
N GLY A 51 -4.35 21.98 7.58
CA GLY A 51 -4.30 23.34 8.09
C GLY A 51 -3.77 24.35 7.09
N LEU A 52 -2.73 24.00 6.31
CA LEU A 52 -2.14 24.87 5.29
C LEU A 52 -3.13 25.19 4.14
N PHE A 53 -3.90 24.22 3.71
CA PHE A 53 -4.86 24.35 2.61
C PHE A 53 -6.29 24.65 3.07
N HIS A 54 -6.52 24.83 4.37
CA HIS A 54 -7.84 25.08 4.95
C HIS A 54 -8.87 23.99 4.54
N LEU A 55 -8.44 22.75 4.41
CA LEU A 55 -9.28 21.64 3.99
C LEU A 55 -10.23 21.22 5.14
N ASN A 56 -11.43 20.79 4.77
CA ASN A 56 -12.38 20.28 5.75
C ASN A 56 -12.03 18.85 6.16
N LEU A 57 -11.62 18.66 7.42
CA LEU A 57 -11.24 17.37 7.99
C LEU A 57 -12.37 16.34 7.90
N GLU A 58 -13.62 16.75 8.09
CA GLU A 58 -14.77 15.84 8.05
C GLU A 58 -15.00 15.27 6.65
N GLN A 59 -14.86 16.09 5.60
CA GLN A 59 -14.94 15.62 4.21
C GLN A 59 -13.83 14.62 3.88
N LEU A 60 -12.63 14.84 4.43
CA LEU A 60 -11.50 13.94 4.28
C LEU A 60 -11.78 12.57 4.91
N LEU A 61 -12.28 12.55 6.14
CA LEU A 61 -12.62 11.31 6.84
C LEU A 61 -13.74 10.53 6.14
N VAL A 62 -14.77 11.20 5.66
CA VAL A 62 -15.87 10.58 4.88
C VAL A 62 -15.34 9.94 3.60
N SER A 63 -14.41 10.59 2.90
CA SER A 63 -13.83 10.02 1.68
C SER A 63 -12.93 8.81 1.95
N LEU A 64 -12.29 8.76 3.11
CA LEU A 64 -11.48 7.63 3.55
C LEU A 64 -12.31 6.45 4.09
N ASP A 65 -13.59 6.67 4.45
CA ASP A 65 -14.50 5.62 4.96
C ASP A 65 -14.69 4.47 3.95
N GLN A 66 -14.58 4.76 2.67
CA GLN A 66 -14.67 3.74 1.61
C GLN A 66 -13.40 2.88 1.45
N LEU A 67 -12.28 3.30 2.03
CA LEU A 67 -10.96 2.69 1.82
C LEU A 67 -10.39 2.02 3.07
N LEU A 68 -10.79 2.48 4.25
CA LEU A 68 -10.24 2.03 5.52
C LEU A 68 -11.32 1.42 6.42
N PRO A 69 -10.97 0.42 7.24
CA PRO A 69 -11.88 -0.10 8.26
C PRO A 69 -12.34 1.00 9.23
N GLN A 70 -13.63 1.04 9.57
CA GLN A 70 -14.24 2.08 10.41
C GLN A 70 -13.50 2.34 11.74
N GLY A 71 -12.94 1.29 12.34
CA GLY A 71 -12.17 1.45 13.55
C GLY A 71 -10.84 2.18 13.36
N VAL A 72 -10.19 2.03 12.22
CA VAL A 72 -8.97 2.79 11.87
C VAL A 72 -9.32 4.26 11.67
N LEU A 73 -10.43 4.54 11.00
CA LEU A 73 -10.95 5.90 10.80
C LEU A 73 -11.25 6.61 12.12
N GLY A 74 -11.81 5.90 13.10
CA GLY A 74 -12.05 6.45 14.43
C GLY A 74 -10.75 6.93 15.09
N ILE A 75 -9.72 6.08 15.14
CA ILE A 75 -8.40 6.43 15.70
C ILE A 75 -7.76 7.59 14.93
N MET A 76 -7.83 7.56 13.60
CA MET A 76 -7.30 8.64 12.77
C MET A 76 -8.03 9.96 13.00
N GLY A 77 -9.36 9.92 13.06
CA GLY A 77 -10.20 11.09 13.29
C GLY A 77 -9.95 11.73 14.65
N ASP A 78 -9.90 10.93 15.71
CA ASP A 78 -9.63 11.41 17.06
C ASP A 78 -8.23 12.02 17.17
N TYR A 79 -7.23 11.37 16.56
CA TYR A 79 -5.88 11.89 16.51
C TYR A 79 -5.77 13.19 15.71
N LEU A 80 -6.38 13.27 14.53
CA LEU A 80 -6.38 14.48 13.70
C LEU A 80 -7.11 15.64 14.38
N ARG A 81 -8.23 15.40 15.06
CA ARG A 81 -8.93 16.42 15.87
C ARG A 81 -8.07 16.90 17.04
N TYR A 82 -7.37 15.99 17.71
CA TYR A 82 -6.46 16.33 18.81
C TYR A 82 -5.31 17.23 18.34
N VAL A 83 -4.75 16.94 17.16
CA VAL A 83 -3.59 17.67 16.60
C VAL A 83 -4.01 18.90 15.78
N ALA A 84 -5.29 19.03 15.39
CA ALA A 84 -5.80 20.10 14.53
C ALA A 84 -5.50 21.53 15.03
N GLY A 85 -5.33 21.71 16.34
CA GLY A 85 -4.89 22.99 16.94
C GLY A 85 -3.39 23.26 16.92
N SER A 86 -2.56 22.30 16.51
CA SER A 86 -1.11 22.34 16.65
C SER A 86 -0.40 22.46 15.30
N GLN A 87 -0.50 23.61 14.63
CA GLN A 87 0.26 23.90 13.40
C GLN A 87 1.71 24.32 13.72
N SER A 88 2.52 23.39 14.22
CA SER A 88 3.92 23.63 14.53
C SER A 88 4.82 23.08 13.45
N SER A 89 5.68 23.92 12.86
CA SER A 89 6.70 23.49 11.90
C SER A 89 7.67 22.47 12.54
N ALA A 90 7.91 22.56 13.84
CA ALA A 90 8.74 21.59 14.56
C ALA A 90 8.08 20.21 14.60
N LEU A 91 6.77 20.13 14.82
CA LEU A 91 6.02 18.88 14.75
C LEU A 91 6.00 18.29 13.34
N LEU A 92 5.91 19.12 12.30
CA LEU A 92 6.03 18.65 10.92
C LEU A 92 7.40 18.03 10.65
N LEU A 93 8.47 18.71 11.03
CA LEU A 93 9.85 18.22 10.84
C LEU A 93 10.09 16.93 11.63
N ALA A 94 9.62 16.85 12.87
CA ALA A 94 9.68 15.63 13.68
C ALA A 94 8.86 14.49 13.04
N GLY A 95 7.65 14.78 12.57
CA GLY A 95 6.80 13.81 11.87
C GLY A 95 7.45 13.32 10.58
N LEU A 96 7.97 14.23 9.75
CA LEU A 96 8.63 13.88 8.49
C LEU A 96 9.89 13.05 8.69
N SER A 97 10.72 13.40 9.66
CA SER A 97 11.93 12.64 9.97
C SER A 97 11.60 11.24 10.50
N THR A 98 10.66 11.12 11.41
CA THR A 98 10.19 9.81 11.93
C THR A 98 9.56 8.97 10.83
N LEU A 99 8.77 9.59 9.94
CA LEU A 99 8.17 8.95 8.79
C LEU A 99 9.20 8.34 7.84
N LEU A 100 10.22 9.13 7.49
CA LEU A 100 11.31 8.66 6.62
C LEU A 100 12.11 7.53 7.26
N LEU A 101 12.40 7.61 8.55
CA LEU A 101 13.11 6.58 9.29
C LEU A 101 12.29 5.26 9.34
N SER A 102 11.02 5.33 9.67
CA SER A 102 10.15 4.15 9.75
C SER A 102 9.92 3.51 8.38
N ALA A 103 9.56 4.30 7.36
CA ALA A 103 9.33 3.80 6.01
C ALA A 103 10.61 3.20 5.40
N SER A 104 11.77 3.87 5.61
CA SER A 104 13.07 3.37 5.17
C SER A 104 13.43 2.05 5.85
N SER A 105 13.11 1.87 7.14
CA SER A 105 13.33 0.62 7.87
C SER A 105 12.47 -0.51 7.34
N GLY A 106 11.21 -0.24 7.02
CA GLY A 106 10.31 -1.21 6.38
C GLY A 106 10.83 -1.68 5.02
N LEU A 107 11.21 -0.75 4.14
CA LEU A 107 11.79 -1.08 2.84
C LEU A 107 13.13 -1.82 2.96
N ARG A 108 13.96 -1.45 3.94
CA ARG A 108 15.20 -2.16 4.23
C ARG A 108 14.94 -3.62 4.62
N THR A 109 13.91 -3.89 5.42
CA THR A 109 13.50 -5.26 5.78
C THR A 109 13.08 -6.05 4.53
N LEU A 110 12.31 -5.42 3.64
CA LEU A 110 11.90 -6.03 2.37
C LEU A 110 13.12 -6.37 1.50
N PHE A 111 14.08 -5.44 1.36
CA PHE A 111 15.30 -5.71 0.59
C PHE A 111 16.19 -6.78 1.20
N LEU A 112 16.28 -6.88 2.53
CA LEU A 112 17.00 -7.96 3.18
C LEU A 112 16.40 -9.32 2.85
N ALA A 113 15.07 -9.43 2.89
CA ALA A 113 14.37 -10.65 2.48
C ALA A 113 14.59 -10.98 0.99
N MET A 114 14.58 -9.97 0.10
CA MET A 114 14.86 -10.16 -1.32
C MET A 114 16.29 -10.64 -1.57
N ASP A 115 17.29 -10.10 -0.85
CA ASP A 115 18.68 -10.54 -1.01
C ASP A 115 18.87 -11.98 -0.54
N GLU A 116 18.21 -12.38 0.53
CA GLU A 116 18.22 -13.76 1.00
C GLU A 116 17.63 -14.71 -0.05
N LEU A 117 16.48 -14.33 -0.64
CA LEU A 117 15.83 -15.09 -1.70
C LEU A 117 16.68 -15.21 -2.97
N TYR A 118 17.30 -14.14 -3.40
CA TYR A 118 18.13 -14.13 -4.62
C TYR A 118 19.55 -14.61 -4.38
N GLN A 119 19.96 -14.85 -3.12
CA GLN A 119 21.33 -15.19 -2.74
C GLN A 119 22.35 -14.17 -3.28
N ASN A 120 21.97 -12.90 -3.22
CA ASN A 120 22.82 -11.82 -3.70
C ASN A 120 23.94 -11.52 -2.71
N ALA A 121 25.13 -11.19 -3.23
CA ALA A 121 26.14 -10.51 -2.43
C ALA A 121 25.53 -9.21 -1.87
N ARG A 122 25.61 -9.02 -0.56
CA ARG A 122 25.02 -7.84 0.11
C ARG A 122 25.66 -6.58 -0.46
N PRO A 123 24.87 -5.66 -1.08
CA PRO A 123 25.42 -4.40 -1.56
C PRO A 123 25.94 -3.56 -0.39
N HIS A 124 26.80 -2.58 -0.68
CA HIS A 124 27.30 -1.66 0.34
C HIS A 124 26.14 -1.05 1.16
N VAL A 125 26.31 -1.03 2.48
CA VAL A 125 25.28 -0.56 3.44
C VAL A 125 24.76 0.84 3.09
N LEU A 126 25.64 1.75 2.69
CA LEU A 126 25.31 3.11 2.28
C LEU A 126 24.39 3.16 1.04
N ARG A 127 24.70 2.36 0.02
CA ARG A 127 23.85 2.28 -1.20
C ARG A 127 22.45 1.76 -0.87
N ARG A 128 22.35 0.79 0.02
CA ARG A 128 21.07 0.23 0.45
C ARG A 128 20.27 1.23 1.27
N LEU A 129 20.94 1.97 2.17
CA LEU A 129 20.31 3.03 2.95
C LEU A 129 19.77 4.13 2.02
N ALA A 130 20.57 4.64 1.10
CA ALA A 130 20.15 5.65 0.14
C ALA A 130 18.96 5.15 -0.71
N LEU A 131 19.01 3.91 -1.19
CA LEU A 131 17.93 3.33 -1.98
C LEU A 131 16.63 3.20 -1.16
N SER A 132 16.71 2.77 0.10
CA SER A 132 15.52 2.67 0.96
C SER A 132 14.92 4.03 1.27
N VAL A 133 15.72 5.07 1.46
CA VAL A 133 15.24 6.46 1.65
C VAL A 133 14.56 6.98 0.38
N VAL A 134 15.18 6.83 -0.78
CA VAL A 134 14.57 7.26 -2.06
C VAL A 134 13.25 6.55 -2.32
N LEU A 135 13.20 5.24 -2.09
CA LEU A 135 11.96 4.48 -2.28
C LEU A 135 10.90 4.77 -1.21
N SER A 136 11.30 5.16 0.00
CA SER A 136 10.34 5.63 1.00
C SER A 136 9.71 6.97 0.60
N LEU A 137 10.48 7.88 0.01
CA LEU A 137 9.94 9.11 -0.58
C LEU A 137 8.97 8.81 -1.74
N LEU A 138 9.31 7.84 -2.60
CA LEU A 138 8.42 7.40 -3.67
C LEU A 138 7.14 6.76 -3.12
N PHE A 139 7.24 5.96 -2.06
CA PHE A 139 6.07 5.42 -1.35
C PHE A 139 5.17 6.53 -0.83
N LEU A 140 5.73 7.54 -0.17
CA LEU A 140 5.00 8.70 0.32
C LEU A 140 4.34 9.48 -0.82
N LEU A 141 5.07 9.69 -1.91
CA LEU A 141 4.53 10.33 -3.12
C LEU A 141 3.35 9.52 -3.69
N THR A 142 3.46 8.18 -3.72
CA THR A 142 2.38 7.29 -4.17
C THR A 142 1.15 7.43 -3.27
N VAL A 143 1.33 7.45 -1.95
CA VAL A 143 0.23 7.67 -0.99
C VAL A 143 -0.40 9.05 -1.22
N TYR A 144 0.41 10.10 -1.33
CA TYR A 144 -0.07 11.46 -1.60
C TYR A 144 -0.87 11.55 -2.90
N LEU A 145 -0.35 11.03 -4.00
CA LEU A 145 -1.05 11.01 -5.29
C LEU A 145 -2.35 10.21 -5.23
N SER A 146 -2.36 9.11 -4.47
CA SER A 146 -3.58 8.31 -4.25
C SER A 146 -4.66 9.13 -3.54
N VAL A 147 -4.27 9.85 -2.49
CA VAL A 147 -5.17 10.76 -1.77
C VAL A 147 -5.69 11.87 -2.71
N VAL A 148 -4.80 12.51 -3.47
CA VAL A 148 -5.19 13.57 -4.44
C VAL A 148 -6.20 13.03 -5.46
N VAL A 149 -5.99 11.85 -6.02
CA VAL A 149 -6.92 11.24 -7.00
C VAL A 149 -8.30 11.00 -6.39
N ILE A 150 -8.36 10.55 -5.13
CA ILE A 150 -9.61 10.32 -4.43
C ILE A 150 -10.39 11.63 -4.26
N PHE A 151 -9.72 12.68 -3.77
CA PHE A 151 -10.36 13.96 -3.46
C PHE A 151 -10.71 14.78 -4.71
N THR A 152 -9.83 14.78 -5.72
CA THR A 152 -10.02 15.63 -6.89
C THR A 152 -11.31 15.30 -7.63
N GLY A 153 -11.68 14.03 -7.68
CA GLY A 153 -12.89 13.59 -8.36
C GLY A 153 -14.16 14.14 -7.70
N ASP A 154 -14.31 13.91 -6.42
CA ASP A 154 -15.51 14.31 -5.68
C ASP A 154 -15.65 15.83 -5.61
N TRP A 155 -14.56 16.54 -5.42
CA TRP A 155 -14.51 18.01 -5.46
C TRP A 155 -14.85 18.54 -6.85
N PHE A 156 -14.25 18.01 -7.91
CA PHE A 156 -14.47 18.46 -9.30
C PHE A 156 -15.93 18.26 -9.74
N PHE A 157 -16.49 17.07 -9.51
CA PHE A 157 -17.88 16.79 -9.87
C PHE A 157 -18.87 17.57 -8.99
N GLY A 158 -18.53 17.83 -7.73
CA GLY A 158 -19.28 18.70 -6.83
C GLY A 158 -19.35 20.13 -7.38
N LEU A 159 -18.20 20.68 -7.75
CA LEU A 159 -18.08 22.02 -8.35
C LEU A 159 -18.85 22.13 -9.68
N LEU A 160 -18.74 21.09 -10.50
CA LEU A 160 -19.43 21.03 -11.79
C LEU A 160 -20.95 21.04 -11.60
N ARG A 161 -21.49 20.27 -10.67
CA ARG A 161 -22.92 20.24 -10.35
C ARG A 161 -23.46 21.58 -9.83
N GLN A 162 -22.62 22.32 -9.07
CA GLN A 162 -23.03 23.61 -8.50
C GLN A 162 -23.00 24.77 -9.51
N HIS A 163 -22.05 24.78 -10.45
CA HIS A 163 -21.78 25.89 -11.32
C HIS A 163 -22.27 25.70 -12.77
N LEU A 164 -22.68 24.47 -13.16
CA LEU A 164 -23.14 24.25 -14.53
C LEU A 164 -24.55 24.83 -14.73
N PRO A 165 -24.75 25.73 -15.75
CA PRO A 165 -26.09 26.17 -16.12
C PRO A 165 -26.99 25.00 -16.46
N ARG A 166 -28.24 25.00 -16.01
CA ARG A 166 -29.22 23.92 -16.24
C ARG A 166 -29.31 23.45 -17.70
N ARG A 167 -29.11 24.37 -18.65
CA ARG A 167 -29.13 24.06 -20.10
C ARG A 167 -27.97 23.17 -20.53
N ILE A 168 -26.79 23.36 -19.95
CA ILE A 168 -25.59 22.57 -20.26
C ILE A 168 -25.60 21.24 -19.47
N ALA A 169 -26.13 21.24 -18.24
CA ALA A 169 -26.29 20.06 -17.44
C ALA A 169 -27.19 18.97 -18.07
N GLN A 170 -28.14 19.39 -18.94
CA GLN A 170 -29.00 18.46 -19.69
C GLN A 170 -28.30 17.85 -20.92
N LEU A 171 -27.26 18.51 -21.46
CA LEU A 171 -26.51 18.04 -22.62
C LEU A 171 -25.31 17.15 -22.26
N VAL A 172 -24.78 17.31 -21.06
CA VAL A 172 -23.61 16.54 -20.57
C VAL A 172 -24.09 15.43 -19.65
N PRO A 173 -23.86 14.16 -19.97
CA PRO A 173 -24.24 13.04 -19.12
C PRO A 173 -23.32 12.95 -17.89
N LEU A 174 -23.51 13.89 -16.93
CA LEU A 174 -22.70 14.00 -15.70
C LEU A 174 -22.68 12.71 -14.88
N GLU A 175 -23.79 11.96 -14.90
CA GLU A 175 -23.87 10.67 -14.21
C GLU A 175 -22.96 9.63 -14.86
N LEU A 176 -22.93 9.57 -16.18
CA LEU A 176 -22.06 8.66 -16.91
C LEU A 176 -20.58 9.04 -16.68
N LEU A 177 -20.28 10.33 -16.67
CA LEU A 177 -18.93 10.85 -16.45
C LEU A 177 -18.46 10.60 -15.02
N SER A 178 -19.33 10.78 -14.02
CA SER A 178 -19.00 10.48 -12.61
C SER A 178 -18.80 8.97 -12.38
N ARG A 179 -19.60 8.13 -13.04
CA ARG A 179 -19.43 6.67 -13.01
C ARG A 179 -18.13 6.23 -13.68
N LEU A 180 -17.81 6.81 -14.85
CA LEU A 180 -16.54 6.54 -15.55
C LEU A 180 -15.33 6.96 -14.69
N TRP A 181 -15.42 8.14 -14.04
CA TRP A 181 -14.39 8.61 -13.12
C TRP A 181 -14.19 7.65 -11.93
N SER A 182 -15.28 7.12 -11.38
CA SER A 182 -15.19 6.15 -10.27
C SER A 182 -14.39 4.91 -10.67
N TRP A 183 -14.62 4.37 -11.88
CA TRP A 183 -13.83 3.26 -12.40
C TRP A 183 -12.38 3.64 -12.69
N LEU A 184 -12.18 4.81 -13.31
CA LEU A 184 -10.84 5.31 -13.63
C LEU A 184 -10.01 5.57 -12.37
N ARG A 185 -10.62 6.08 -11.31
CA ARG A 185 -9.99 6.29 -10.00
C ARG A 185 -9.41 4.99 -9.44
N TYR A 186 -10.18 3.91 -9.40
CA TYR A 186 -9.67 2.62 -8.91
C TYR A 186 -8.56 2.06 -9.81
N LEU A 187 -8.67 2.24 -11.11
CA LEU A 187 -7.62 1.83 -12.05
C LEU A 187 -6.33 2.63 -11.81
N LEU A 188 -6.42 3.94 -11.63
CA LEU A 188 -5.26 4.79 -11.32
C LEU A 188 -4.60 4.41 -9.99
N LEU A 189 -5.40 4.17 -8.94
CA LEU A 189 -4.90 3.70 -7.65
C LEU A 189 -4.16 2.36 -7.79
N PHE A 190 -4.74 1.42 -8.53
CA PHE A 190 -4.08 0.15 -8.83
C PHE A 190 -2.77 0.35 -9.58
N CYS A 191 -2.74 1.23 -10.60
CA CYS A 191 -1.54 1.55 -11.36
C CYS A 191 -0.45 2.18 -10.49
N PHE A 192 -0.79 3.05 -9.54
CA PHE A 192 0.19 3.65 -8.62
C PHE A 192 0.81 2.59 -7.71
N VAL A 193 0.00 1.72 -7.12
CA VAL A 193 0.49 0.62 -6.29
C VAL A 193 1.32 -0.35 -7.11
N LEU A 194 0.86 -0.72 -8.30
CA LEU A 194 1.60 -1.61 -9.21
C LEU A 194 2.95 -1.02 -9.58
N LEU A 195 2.99 0.25 -9.94
CA LEU A 195 4.23 0.95 -10.31
C LEU A 195 5.21 0.96 -9.15
N LEU A 196 4.74 1.25 -7.92
CA LEU A 196 5.57 1.18 -6.73
C LEU A 196 6.14 -0.23 -6.51
N VAL A 197 5.30 -1.26 -6.59
CA VAL A 197 5.72 -2.66 -6.44
C VAL A 197 6.76 -3.03 -7.50
N LEU A 198 6.56 -2.62 -8.76
CA LEU A 198 7.50 -2.89 -9.86
C LEU A 198 8.84 -2.21 -9.63
N ILE A 199 8.85 -0.96 -9.17
CA ILE A 199 10.09 -0.23 -8.88
C ILE A 199 10.83 -0.90 -7.72
N VAL A 200 10.13 -1.25 -6.64
CA VAL A 200 10.71 -1.96 -5.50
C VAL A 200 11.28 -3.32 -5.92
N TYR A 201 10.53 -4.09 -6.70
CA TYR A 201 10.99 -5.39 -7.20
C TYR A 201 12.21 -5.24 -8.11
N ARG A 202 12.21 -4.25 -9.01
CA ARG A 202 13.35 -3.99 -9.89
C ARG A 202 14.58 -3.54 -9.13
N ALA A 203 14.40 -2.72 -8.09
CA ALA A 203 15.48 -2.24 -7.23
C ALA A 203 16.12 -3.36 -6.39
N GLY A 204 15.30 -4.33 -5.93
CA GLY A 204 15.78 -5.48 -5.15
C GLY A 204 16.24 -6.66 -6.01
N ALA A 205 15.78 -6.77 -7.26
CA ALA A 205 16.16 -7.87 -8.13
C ALA A 205 17.57 -7.69 -8.70
N PRO A 206 18.36 -8.79 -8.82
CA PRO A 206 19.64 -8.75 -9.49
C PRO A 206 19.53 -8.41 -10.99
N ARG A 207 20.65 -7.97 -11.58
CA ARG A 207 20.68 -7.60 -13.01
C ARG A 207 20.33 -8.75 -13.97
N TRP A 208 20.53 -9.99 -13.56
CA TRP A 208 20.23 -11.17 -14.37
C TRP A 208 18.74 -11.55 -14.43
N VAL A 209 17.89 -10.91 -13.61
CA VAL A 209 16.43 -11.08 -13.67
C VAL A 209 15.86 -10.18 -14.78
N SER A 210 15.08 -10.77 -15.68
CA SER A 210 14.47 -10.06 -16.80
C SER A 210 13.36 -9.09 -16.33
N ASN A 211 13.21 -7.96 -17.02
CA ASN A 211 12.13 -7.01 -16.75
C ASN A 211 10.73 -7.64 -16.92
N ARG A 212 10.58 -8.61 -17.82
CA ARG A 212 9.32 -9.36 -18.01
C ARG A 212 8.97 -10.19 -16.78
N GLU A 213 9.97 -10.82 -16.17
CA GLU A 213 9.78 -11.63 -14.96
C GLU A 213 9.39 -10.75 -13.77
N VAL A 214 10.02 -9.57 -13.64
CA VAL A 214 9.65 -8.56 -12.64
C VAL A 214 8.22 -8.07 -12.87
N LEU A 215 7.85 -7.75 -14.12
CA LEU A 215 6.50 -7.28 -14.46
C LEU A 215 5.44 -8.31 -14.11
N LEU A 216 5.64 -9.58 -14.52
CA LEU A 216 4.67 -10.63 -14.26
C LEU A 216 4.51 -10.94 -12.77
N SER A 217 5.62 -11.01 -12.02
CA SER A 217 5.57 -11.24 -10.58
C SER A 217 4.98 -10.06 -9.82
N GLY A 218 5.26 -8.83 -10.25
CA GLY A 218 4.67 -7.62 -9.68
C GLY A 218 3.16 -7.52 -9.94
N LEU A 219 2.70 -7.85 -11.14
CA LEU A 219 1.29 -7.95 -11.49
C LEU A 219 0.56 -9.01 -10.64
N LEU A 220 1.17 -10.19 -10.47
CA LEU A 220 0.62 -11.24 -9.62
C LEU A 220 0.53 -10.79 -8.16
N ALA A 221 1.58 -10.15 -7.63
CA ALA A 221 1.59 -9.65 -6.26
C ALA A 221 0.54 -8.54 -6.06
N ALA A 222 0.50 -7.54 -6.94
CA ALA A 222 -0.48 -6.45 -6.87
C ALA A 222 -1.91 -6.98 -7.01
N GLY A 223 -2.18 -7.88 -7.94
CA GLY A 223 -3.48 -8.52 -8.11
C GLY A 223 -3.88 -9.37 -6.89
N ALA A 224 -2.94 -10.11 -6.31
CA ALA A 224 -3.17 -10.87 -5.09
C ALA A 224 -3.47 -9.97 -3.88
N ILE A 225 -2.79 -8.81 -3.75
CA ILE A 225 -3.06 -7.82 -2.71
C ILE A 225 -4.47 -7.25 -2.86
N VAL A 226 -4.90 -6.90 -4.07
CA VAL A 226 -6.26 -6.39 -4.32
C VAL A 226 -7.30 -7.46 -4.00
N ALA A 227 -7.11 -8.70 -4.46
CA ALA A 227 -8.00 -9.81 -4.13
C ALA A 227 -8.07 -10.07 -2.62
N ALA A 228 -6.93 -10.09 -1.95
CA ALA A 228 -6.85 -10.25 -0.50
C ALA A 228 -7.53 -9.09 0.25
N SER A 229 -7.41 -7.85 -0.24
CA SER A 229 -8.07 -6.68 0.35
C SER A 229 -9.60 -6.79 0.28
N VAL A 230 -10.13 -7.25 -0.85
CA VAL A 230 -11.58 -7.49 -1.01
C VAL A 230 -12.06 -8.60 -0.06
N LEU A 231 -11.33 -9.73 -0.01
CA LEU A 231 -11.66 -10.83 0.91
C LEU A 231 -11.57 -10.39 2.38
N PHE A 232 -10.55 -9.61 2.72
CA PHE A 232 -10.34 -9.12 4.06
C PHE A 232 -11.42 -8.12 4.50
N SER A 233 -11.85 -7.23 3.59
CA SER A 233 -12.97 -6.31 3.82
C SER A 233 -14.27 -7.09 4.11
N TRP A 234 -14.54 -8.13 3.34
CA TRP A 234 -15.70 -8.99 3.56
C TRP A 234 -15.63 -9.73 4.91
N PHE A 235 -14.46 -10.27 5.25
CA PHE A 235 -14.23 -10.96 6.52
C PHE A 235 -14.43 -10.04 7.74
N ILE A 236 -13.93 -8.80 7.68
CA ILE A 236 -14.11 -7.81 8.77
C ILE A 236 -15.57 -7.42 8.91
N GLY A 237 -16.29 -7.22 7.79
CA GLY A 237 -17.72 -6.91 7.81
C GLY A 237 -18.57 -7.96 8.53
N MET A 238 -18.12 -9.23 8.55
CA MET A 238 -18.77 -10.30 9.29
C MET A 238 -18.40 -10.34 10.78
N SER A 239 -17.34 -9.69 11.20
CA SER A 239 -16.74 -9.82 12.53
C SER A 239 -17.03 -8.63 13.44
N SER A 240 -18.32 -8.24 13.56
CA SER A 240 -18.78 -7.13 14.42
C SER A 240 -18.43 -7.27 15.92
N ARG A 241 -18.03 -8.47 16.35
CA ARG A 241 -17.73 -8.76 17.78
C ARG A 241 -16.29 -8.45 18.20
N TYR A 242 -15.37 -8.24 17.27
CA TYR A 242 -13.96 -7.94 17.58
C TYR A 242 -13.81 -6.64 18.38
N ALA A 243 -14.59 -5.62 18.03
CA ALA A 243 -14.61 -4.33 18.73
C ALA A 243 -15.06 -4.45 20.19
N LEU A 244 -15.93 -5.41 20.51
CA LEU A 244 -16.42 -5.64 21.87
C LEU A 244 -15.35 -6.22 22.80
N VAL A 245 -14.43 -7.05 22.26
CA VAL A 245 -13.39 -7.73 23.05
C VAL A 245 -12.16 -6.86 23.22
N TYR A 246 -11.72 -6.19 22.16
CA TYR A 246 -10.45 -5.46 22.12
C TYR A 246 -10.60 -3.93 22.15
N GLY A 247 -11.83 -3.39 22.14
CA GLY A 247 -12.08 -1.94 22.17
C GLY A 247 -11.36 -1.22 21.01
N SER A 248 -10.71 -0.10 21.31
CA SER A 248 -9.96 0.71 20.34
C SER A 248 -8.73 -0.02 19.76
N LEU A 249 -8.15 -1.01 20.47
CA LEU A 249 -7.02 -1.80 19.98
C LEU A 249 -7.43 -2.74 18.83
N ALA A 250 -8.70 -3.10 18.70
CA ALA A 250 -9.20 -3.97 17.64
C ALA A 250 -8.81 -3.45 16.27
N SER A 251 -8.95 -2.16 16.03
CA SER A 251 -8.67 -1.51 14.75
C SER A 251 -7.19 -1.55 14.38
N LEU A 252 -6.32 -1.31 15.36
CA LEU A 252 -4.88 -1.39 15.18
C LEU A 252 -4.45 -2.83 14.87
N MET A 253 -5.04 -3.82 15.58
CA MET A 253 -4.79 -5.23 15.33
C MET A 253 -5.24 -5.66 13.93
N ILE A 254 -6.43 -5.24 13.51
CA ILE A 254 -6.98 -5.51 12.19
C ILE A 254 -6.06 -4.93 11.11
N LEU A 255 -5.62 -3.67 11.27
CA LEU A 255 -4.69 -3.02 10.35
C LEU A 255 -3.35 -3.77 10.28
N LEU A 256 -2.79 -4.17 11.43
CA LEU A 256 -1.53 -4.91 11.49
C LEU A 256 -1.63 -6.25 10.78
N VAL A 257 -2.73 -6.98 10.99
CA VAL A 257 -2.98 -8.26 10.31
C VAL A 257 -3.13 -8.06 8.80
N TRP A 258 -3.85 -7.02 8.36
CA TRP A 258 -3.99 -6.70 6.94
C TRP A 258 -2.64 -6.36 6.30
N LEU A 259 -1.83 -5.50 6.93
CA LEU A 259 -0.49 -5.16 6.46
C LEU A 259 0.44 -6.39 6.44
N TYR A 260 0.30 -7.28 7.41
CA TYR A 260 1.03 -8.54 7.44
C TYR A 260 0.67 -9.43 6.24
N PHE A 261 -0.60 -9.56 5.90
CA PHE A 261 -1.03 -10.28 4.69
C PHE A 261 -0.49 -9.62 3.42
N CYS A 262 -0.56 -8.30 3.30
CA CYS A 262 0.03 -7.57 2.18
C CYS A 262 1.54 -7.80 2.06
N GLY A 263 2.27 -7.75 3.18
CA GLY A 263 3.70 -8.04 3.24
C GLY A 263 4.04 -9.47 2.79
N ASN A 264 3.24 -10.46 3.24
CA ASN A 264 3.40 -11.85 2.81
C ASN A 264 3.18 -12.01 1.30
N LEU A 265 2.14 -11.38 0.73
CA LEU A 265 1.85 -11.45 -0.70
C LEU A 265 2.94 -10.77 -1.54
N LEU A 266 3.49 -9.65 -1.08
CA LEU A 266 4.65 -9.02 -1.70
C LEU A 266 5.85 -9.97 -1.73
N LEU A 267 6.23 -10.56 -0.60
CA LEU A 267 7.36 -11.47 -0.53
C LEU A 267 7.12 -12.78 -1.27
N LEU A 268 5.88 -13.27 -1.28
CA LEU A 268 5.49 -14.43 -2.08
C LEU A 268 5.67 -14.16 -3.59
N GLY A 269 5.31 -12.96 -4.06
CA GLY A 269 5.55 -12.55 -5.44
C GLY A 269 7.03 -12.56 -5.82
N VAL A 270 7.92 -12.16 -4.90
CA VAL A 270 9.38 -12.26 -5.09
C VAL A 270 9.83 -13.72 -5.14
N ALA A 271 9.30 -14.58 -4.26
CA ALA A 271 9.61 -16.01 -4.27
C ALA A 271 9.18 -16.68 -5.59
N VAL A 272 7.99 -16.35 -6.08
CA VAL A 272 7.49 -16.78 -7.40
C VAL A 272 8.45 -16.34 -8.51
N ASN A 273 8.88 -15.08 -8.50
CA ASN A 273 9.86 -14.55 -9.46
C ASN A 273 11.16 -15.38 -9.43
N ARG A 274 11.68 -15.66 -8.23
CA ARG A 274 12.93 -16.43 -8.06
C ARG A 274 12.81 -17.84 -8.63
N VAL A 275 11.74 -18.57 -8.32
CA VAL A 275 11.53 -19.94 -8.81
C VAL A 275 11.35 -19.94 -10.33
N TRP A 276 10.59 -18.98 -10.88
CA TRP A 276 10.39 -18.84 -12.32
C TRP A 276 11.70 -18.63 -13.07
N THR A 277 12.50 -17.66 -12.62
CA THR A 277 13.80 -17.37 -13.23
C THR A 277 14.76 -18.55 -13.11
N ARG A 278 14.73 -19.32 -11.99
CA ARG A 278 15.55 -20.52 -11.81
C ARG A 278 15.18 -21.63 -12.80
N ARG A 279 13.87 -21.84 -13.02
CA ARG A 279 13.38 -22.86 -13.97
C ARG A 279 13.65 -22.50 -15.44
N ARG A 280 13.71 -21.23 -15.78
CA ARG A 280 13.99 -20.79 -17.14
C ARG A 280 15.46 -20.93 -17.53
N LYS A 281 16.36 -20.97 -16.56
CA LYS A 281 17.80 -21.15 -16.77
C LYS A 281 18.23 -22.62 -16.81
N LYS A 282 17.36 -23.54 -16.40
CA LYS A 282 17.51 -24.99 -16.58
C LYS A 282 16.92 -25.43 -17.91
#